data_8c778c12ba5dbaa58ff603e01af50304
#
_entry.id   8c778c12ba5dbaa58ff603e01af50304
#
_cell.length_a   1.000
_cell.length_b   1.000
_cell.length_c   1.000
_cell.angle_alpha   90.00
_cell.angle_beta   90.00
_cell.angle_gamma   90.00
#
_symmetry.space_group_name_H-M   'P 1'
#
loop_
_entity.id
_entity.type
_entity.pdbx_description
1 polymer ?
#
loop_
_entity_poly.entity_id
_entity_poly.type
_entity_poly.pdbx_seq_one_letter_code
_entity_poly.pdbx_strand_id
1 'polypeptide(L)'
;MSFTISREYPRAILRPLQLVSTAGHEQPRTIQSPSLPETPSLAWRATSHVFSGTKDRDAHPAWPLSSFEQDPASIPDDDKYNIHYDPESTTSRRSIYHMYDQSDSQKTSEVDPVPPPFLAAKRYIPIQNAQSADDFTRDKMTLLMLPGMGVPKEMFEPFLETLLLKLHGTNAQIDEIWTLDMPSSGQTALLNPRGYLYGNEKDITRDILLFITAYLPLTAAQVLPEQLVAREPTTHGQQPVRRNVHVLAHSLGAQCAILAAAHAPDIFASLTVMDPAMIPSGKINKAFTKLPKDTLCTKLRYSHPSLDSVVTNLRTNKRTRGWDKRVIDIFTRRGVIPDSEGFRLIAHPRLEWALYYDKKTPAQCFDRLTDIKVPLHTIMPTRPFAVPPKQLETIVGGLSQPTKITWITNTTHQLPLERPDECADAAASWLASISQKTLNRARL
;
A
#
# COMPACT_ATOMS: atom_id res chain seq x y z
N MET A 1 -5.04 33.94 -2.28
CA MET A 1 -5.73 33.42 -1.09
C MET A 1 -4.79 32.45 -0.40
N SER A 2 -4.30 32.77 0.79
CA SER A 2 -3.51 31.83 1.59
C SER A 2 -4.44 30.76 2.16
N PHE A 3 -4.21 29.52 1.79
CA PHE A 3 -4.91 28.41 2.44
C PHE A 3 -4.23 28.14 3.78
N THR A 4 -4.95 28.42 4.87
CA THR A 4 -4.52 28.01 6.21
C THR A 4 -4.86 26.53 6.37
N ILE A 5 -3.85 25.67 6.53
CA ILE A 5 -4.06 24.27 6.90
C ILE A 5 -4.44 24.25 8.38
N SER A 6 -5.68 23.87 8.65
CA SER A 6 -6.11 23.63 10.04
C SER A 6 -5.43 22.36 10.53
N ARG A 7 -4.53 22.47 11.52
CA ARG A 7 -3.87 21.34 12.15
C ARG A 7 -4.72 20.86 13.34
N GLU A 8 -5.75 20.10 13.02
CA GLU A 8 -6.66 19.56 14.03
C GLU A 8 -6.08 18.36 14.80
N TYR A 9 -4.96 17.79 14.34
CA TYR A 9 -4.41 16.55 14.85
C TYR A 9 -2.97 16.70 15.34
N PRO A 10 -2.57 15.97 16.39
CA PRO A 10 -1.20 16.03 16.89
C PRO A 10 -0.19 15.52 15.87
N ARG A 11 1.03 16.08 15.89
CA ARG A 11 2.10 15.69 14.96
C ARG A 11 2.62 14.27 15.18
N ALA A 12 2.72 13.82 16.42
CA ALA A 12 3.18 12.49 16.76
C ALA A 12 2.01 11.50 16.65
N ILE A 13 1.86 10.89 15.47
CA ILE A 13 0.71 10.02 15.17
C ILE A 13 1.06 8.53 15.12
N LEU A 14 2.33 8.19 15.05
CA LEU A 14 2.77 6.80 14.99
C LEU A 14 3.34 6.35 16.33
N ARG A 15 2.93 5.17 16.78
CA ARG A 15 3.55 4.49 17.92
C ARG A 15 4.96 4.04 17.57
N PRO A 16 5.88 3.90 18.57
CA PRO A 16 7.22 3.37 18.34
C PRO A 16 7.18 1.99 17.66
N LEU A 17 8.18 1.73 16.81
CA LEU A 17 8.36 0.42 16.21
C LEU A 17 8.93 -0.55 17.26
N GLN A 18 8.34 -1.72 17.36
CA GLN A 18 8.88 -2.82 18.18
C GLN A 18 9.14 -4.02 17.27
N LEU A 19 10.37 -4.56 17.34
CA LEU A 19 10.70 -5.78 16.64
C LEU A 19 9.94 -6.96 17.24
N VAL A 20 9.44 -7.82 16.38
CA VAL A 20 8.79 -9.07 16.78
C VAL A 20 9.87 -10.13 16.94
N SER A 21 10.01 -10.68 18.15
CA SER A 21 10.77 -11.93 18.32
C SER A 21 10.01 -13.05 17.60
N THR A 22 10.65 -13.72 16.68
CA THR A 22 10.07 -14.86 15.95
C THR A 22 10.05 -16.15 16.80
N ALA A 23 10.62 -16.13 17.98
CA ALA A 23 10.62 -17.27 18.89
C ALA A 23 9.20 -17.50 19.43
N GLY A 24 8.59 -18.63 19.07
CA GLY A 24 7.28 -19.07 19.61
C GLY A 24 6.06 -18.79 18.75
N HIS A 25 6.18 -18.24 17.56
CA HIS A 25 5.06 -18.12 16.63
C HIS A 25 4.97 -19.35 15.72
N GLU A 26 3.74 -19.89 15.54
CA GLU A 26 3.48 -20.86 14.48
C GLU A 26 3.92 -20.26 13.13
N GLN A 27 4.69 -21.04 12.39
CA GLN A 27 5.09 -20.61 11.05
C GLN A 27 3.84 -20.51 10.15
N PRO A 28 3.71 -19.43 9.38
CA PRO A 28 2.60 -19.32 8.45
C PRO A 28 2.66 -20.48 7.46
N ARG A 29 1.52 -21.09 7.16
CA ARG A 29 1.44 -22.11 6.11
C ARG A 29 1.91 -21.49 4.80
N THR A 30 2.90 -22.12 4.19
CA THR A 30 3.41 -21.72 2.88
C THR A 30 2.28 -21.78 1.85
N ILE A 31 1.81 -20.63 1.40
CA ILE A 31 0.91 -20.57 0.26
C ILE A 31 1.80 -20.53 -0.96
N GLN A 32 1.91 -21.63 -1.67
CA GLN A 32 2.60 -21.68 -2.96
C GLN A 32 1.87 -20.76 -3.92
N SER A 33 2.39 -19.55 -4.07
CA SER A 33 1.98 -18.70 -5.18
C SER A 33 2.59 -19.28 -6.44
N PRO A 34 1.81 -19.65 -7.49
CA PRO A 34 2.39 -19.99 -8.76
C PRO A 34 3.34 -18.87 -9.16
N SER A 35 4.57 -19.22 -9.49
CA SER A 35 5.53 -18.27 -10.05
C SER A 35 4.90 -17.62 -11.26
N LEU A 36 4.92 -16.27 -11.32
CA LEU A 36 4.65 -15.63 -12.61
C LEU A 36 5.70 -16.14 -13.60
N PRO A 37 5.32 -16.37 -14.85
CA PRO A 37 6.31 -16.61 -15.88
C PRO A 37 7.31 -15.45 -15.81
N GLU A 38 8.60 -15.78 -15.80
CA GLU A 38 9.67 -14.80 -16.00
C GLU A 38 9.24 -13.97 -17.21
N THR A 39 9.13 -12.65 -17.02
CA THR A 39 8.75 -11.79 -18.14
C THR A 39 9.87 -11.87 -19.17
N PRO A 40 9.64 -12.43 -20.36
CA PRO A 40 10.73 -12.74 -21.31
C PRO A 40 11.47 -11.48 -21.79
N SER A 41 10.86 -10.32 -21.62
CA SER A 41 11.38 -9.02 -22.09
C SER A 41 12.33 -8.33 -21.11
N LEU A 42 12.29 -8.71 -19.83
CA LEU A 42 13.15 -8.15 -18.80
C LEU A 42 13.75 -9.29 -18.00
N ALA A 43 15.08 -9.40 -18.02
CA ALA A 43 15.82 -10.42 -17.31
C ALA A 43 15.79 -10.18 -15.78
N TRP A 44 14.60 -10.33 -15.18
CA TRP A 44 14.36 -10.15 -13.75
C TRP A 44 13.82 -11.44 -13.13
N ARG A 45 14.39 -11.82 -12.00
CA ARG A 45 13.91 -12.95 -11.19
C ARG A 45 13.04 -12.45 -10.06
N ALA A 46 11.88 -13.06 -9.87
CA ALA A 46 10.98 -12.78 -8.76
C ALA A 46 11.11 -13.85 -7.66
N THR A 47 11.05 -13.42 -6.39
CA THR A 47 10.94 -14.27 -5.21
C THR A 47 9.85 -13.77 -4.29
N SER A 48 9.15 -14.68 -3.60
CA SER A 48 8.10 -14.35 -2.64
C SER A 48 8.63 -14.50 -1.23
N HIS A 49 8.24 -13.58 -0.38
CA HIS A 49 8.70 -13.51 1.01
C HIS A 49 7.53 -13.17 1.94
N VAL A 50 7.69 -13.55 3.22
CA VAL A 50 6.77 -13.24 4.30
C VAL A 50 7.56 -12.63 5.45
N PHE A 51 7.01 -11.62 6.11
CA PHE A 51 7.59 -11.02 7.31
C PHE A 51 6.52 -10.70 8.34
N SER A 52 6.89 -10.59 9.61
CA SER A 52 5.97 -10.20 10.68
C SER A 52 5.77 -8.69 10.69
N GLY A 53 4.53 -8.25 10.77
CA GLY A 53 4.18 -6.85 10.95
C GLY A 53 4.46 -6.35 12.36
N THR A 54 4.08 -5.12 12.65
CA THR A 54 4.30 -4.48 13.96
C THR A 54 3.44 -5.10 15.07
N LYS A 55 3.99 -5.13 16.28
CA LYS A 55 3.24 -5.38 17.53
C LYS A 55 2.44 -4.15 17.96
N ASP A 56 1.63 -4.34 19.00
CA ASP A 56 0.84 -3.29 19.64
C ASP A 56 -0.01 -2.50 18.65
N ARG A 57 -0.73 -3.25 17.83
CA ARG A 57 -1.70 -2.70 16.88
C ARG A 57 -2.91 -2.17 17.64
N ASP A 58 -3.55 -1.14 17.09
CA ASP A 58 -4.82 -0.69 17.59
C ASP A 58 -5.87 -1.77 17.25
N ALA A 59 -6.13 -2.66 18.22
CA ALA A 59 -7.21 -3.62 18.10
C ALA A 59 -8.53 -2.86 17.91
N HIS A 60 -9.38 -3.32 17.02
CA HIS A 60 -10.70 -2.73 16.83
C HIS A 60 -11.61 -3.28 17.94
N PRO A 61 -11.93 -2.53 19.00
CA PRO A 61 -12.59 -3.07 20.19
C PRO A 61 -14.04 -3.50 19.97
N ALA A 62 -14.63 -3.16 18.82
CA ALA A 62 -16.06 -3.32 18.62
C ALA A 62 -16.45 -4.44 17.67
N TRP A 63 -15.49 -5.21 17.21
CA TRP A 63 -15.78 -6.41 16.43
C TRP A 63 -15.45 -7.60 17.31
N PRO A 64 -16.41 -8.15 18.07
CA PRO A 64 -16.13 -9.33 18.87
C PRO A 64 -15.63 -10.44 17.94
N LEU A 65 -14.48 -11.03 18.30
CA LEU A 65 -13.90 -12.16 17.57
C LEU A 65 -14.95 -13.24 17.28
N SER A 66 -15.94 -13.43 18.17
CA SER A 66 -17.08 -14.33 18.01
C SER A 66 -17.96 -14.02 16.77
N SER A 67 -18.03 -12.79 16.29
CA SER A 67 -18.78 -12.49 15.05
C SER A 67 -18.02 -12.86 13.77
N PHE A 68 -16.75 -13.24 13.88
CA PHE A 68 -15.88 -13.69 12.80
C PHE A 68 -15.46 -15.14 12.91
N GLU A 69 -15.86 -15.83 13.96
CA GLU A 69 -15.70 -17.29 14.09
C GLU A 69 -16.54 -18.05 13.05
N GLN A 70 -17.55 -17.40 12.48
CA GLN A 70 -18.19 -17.89 11.27
C GLN A 70 -17.24 -17.61 10.11
N ASP A 71 -16.80 -18.67 9.43
CA ASP A 71 -16.09 -18.57 8.17
C ASP A 71 -16.79 -17.51 7.30
N PRO A 72 -16.10 -16.46 6.83
CA PRO A 72 -16.69 -15.48 5.94
C PRO A 72 -17.35 -16.10 4.70
N ALA A 73 -16.91 -17.30 4.29
CA ALA A 73 -17.54 -18.10 3.26
C ALA A 73 -18.91 -18.67 3.68
N SER A 74 -19.16 -18.86 4.97
CA SER A 74 -20.43 -19.41 5.48
C SER A 74 -21.58 -18.39 5.54
N ILE A 75 -21.32 -17.11 5.30
CA ILE A 75 -22.33 -16.06 5.29
C ILE A 75 -22.95 -16.01 3.89
N PRO A 76 -24.28 -16.18 3.72
CA PRO A 76 -24.96 -16.10 2.42
C PRO A 76 -24.61 -14.81 1.67
N ASP A 77 -24.50 -14.88 0.34
CA ASP A 77 -24.09 -13.74 -0.48
C ASP A 77 -25.00 -12.51 -0.31
N ASP A 78 -26.31 -12.73 -0.22
CA ASP A 78 -27.28 -11.66 -0.01
C ASP A 78 -27.10 -11.00 1.35
N ASP A 79 -26.73 -11.76 2.37
CA ASP A 79 -26.41 -11.24 3.68
C ASP A 79 -25.00 -10.63 3.74
N LYS A 80 -24.05 -11.09 2.93
CA LYS A 80 -22.69 -10.54 2.87
C LYS A 80 -22.65 -9.08 2.44
N TYR A 81 -23.58 -8.67 1.59
CA TYR A 81 -23.71 -7.28 1.10
C TYR A 81 -24.79 -6.51 1.84
N ASN A 82 -25.82 -7.20 2.33
CA ASN A 82 -26.92 -6.61 3.05
C ASN A 82 -26.72 -6.57 4.55
N ILE A 83 -25.73 -7.28 5.09
CA ILE A 83 -25.54 -7.23 6.54
C ILE A 83 -25.25 -5.80 6.96
N HIS A 84 -26.36 -5.15 7.07
CA HIS A 84 -26.59 -4.05 7.95
C HIS A 84 -25.74 -2.84 7.70
N TYR A 85 -25.27 -2.69 6.49
CA TYR A 85 -25.10 -1.37 6.00
C TYR A 85 -26.45 -0.87 5.49
N ASP A 86 -27.33 -0.54 6.40
CA ASP A 86 -28.32 0.48 6.14
C ASP A 86 -27.59 1.83 6.25
N PRO A 87 -27.25 2.47 5.13
CA PRO A 87 -26.59 3.75 5.14
C PRO A 87 -27.50 4.84 5.74
N GLU A 88 -28.75 4.56 5.95
CA GLU A 88 -29.75 5.40 6.57
C GLU A 88 -29.94 5.06 8.07
N SER A 89 -29.51 3.88 8.51
CA SER A 89 -29.52 3.51 9.93
C SER A 89 -28.53 4.36 10.71
N THR A 90 -29.07 5.28 11.49
CA THR A 90 -28.30 6.11 12.42
C THR A 90 -27.58 5.28 13.48
N THR A 91 -28.04 4.07 13.77
CA THR A 91 -27.47 3.14 14.76
C THR A 91 -26.18 2.50 14.25
N SER A 92 -26.17 1.95 13.02
CA SER A 92 -24.99 1.37 12.42
C SER A 92 -23.90 2.42 12.17
N ARG A 93 -24.29 3.62 11.76
CA ARG A 93 -23.34 4.74 11.61
C ARG A 93 -22.75 5.16 12.94
N ARG A 94 -23.57 5.31 14.00
CA ARG A 94 -23.09 5.72 15.33
C ARG A 94 -22.16 4.70 15.95
N SER A 95 -22.44 3.39 15.82
CA SER A 95 -21.57 2.38 16.39
C SER A 95 -20.18 2.39 15.75
N ILE A 96 -20.08 2.47 14.42
CA ILE A 96 -18.81 2.49 13.74
C ILE A 96 -18.06 3.79 14.01
N TYR A 97 -18.72 4.94 14.03
CA TYR A 97 -18.09 6.22 14.37
C TYR A 97 -17.63 6.28 15.83
N HIS A 98 -18.41 5.77 16.76
CA HIS A 98 -18.00 5.65 18.16
C HIS A 98 -16.75 4.78 18.33
N MET A 99 -16.62 3.74 17.54
CA MET A 99 -15.48 2.83 17.58
C MET A 99 -14.16 3.56 17.23
N TYR A 100 -14.17 4.40 16.19
CA TYR A 100 -12.99 5.18 15.81
C TYR A 100 -12.73 6.37 16.75
N ASP A 101 -13.75 6.96 17.36
CA ASP A 101 -13.58 8.04 18.33
C ASP A 101 -13.12 7.55 19.71
N GLN A 102 -13.51 6.33 20.11
CA GLN A 102 -13.10 5.75 21.40
C GLN A 102 -11.69 5.18 21.39
N SER A 103 -11.14 4.77 20.22
CA SER A 103 -9.79 4.22 20.12
C SER A 103 -8.69 5.19 20.59
N ASP A 104 -8.96 6.50 20.59
CA ASP A 104 -8.01 7.49 21.11
C ASP A 104 -8.13 7.71 22.64
N SER A 105 -9.22 7.28 23.28
CA SER A 105 -9.54 7.63 24.67
C SER A 105 -9.54 6.46 25.66
N GLN A 106 -9.59 5.21 25.21
CA GLN A 106 -9.60 4.06 26.11
C GLN A 106 -8.39 3.14 25.85
N LYS A 107 -7.38 3.26 26.67
CA LYS A 107 -6.47 2.16 26.98
C LYS A 107 -7.27 1.11 27.75
N THR A 108 -7.90 0.20 27.05
CA THR A 108 -8.46 -0.99 27.68
C THR A 108 -7.32 -1.92 28.05
N SER A 109 -7.05 -2.02 29.33
CA SER A 109 -5.92 -2.69 29.95
C SER A 109 -6.00 -4.21 29.99
N GLU A 110 -6.92 -4.87 29.28
CA GLU A 110 -7.15 -6.32 29.40
C GLU A 110 -7.60 -7.01 28.09
N VAL A 111 -7.22 -6.49 26.92
CA VAL A 111 -7.41 -7.25 25.69
C VAL A 111 -6.16 -8.08 25.47
N ASP A 112 -6.31 -9.39 25.29
CA ASP A 112 -5.23 -10.28 24.91
C ASP A 112 -4.42 -9.66 23.76
N PRO A 113 -3.08 -9.65 23.86
CA PRO A 113 -2.25 -9.01 22.84
C PRO A 113 -2.48 -9.70 21.50
N VAL A 114 -3.01 -8.94 20.57
CA VAL A 114 -3.24 -9.39 19.21
C VAL A 114 -1.91 -9.76 18.57
N PRO A 115 -1.76 -10.99 18.02
CA PRO A 115 -0.53 -11.36 17.35
C PRO A 115 -0.28 -10.46 16.15
N PRO A 116 0.99 -10.11 15.87
CA PRO A 116 1.31 -9.33 14.69
C PRO A 116 0.92 -10.10 13.42
N PRO A 117 0.40 -9.42 12.38
CA PRO A 117 0.07 -10.07 11.14
C PRO A 117 1.33 -10.53 10.41
N PHE A 118 1.18 -11.56 9.57
CA PHE A 118 2.17 -11.89 8.56
C PHE A 118 1.87 -11.10 7.28
N LEU A 119 2.90 -10.43 6.74
CA LEU A 119 2.77 -9.61 5.55
C LEU A 119 3.55 -10.26 4.39
N ALA A 120 2.92 -10.31 3.23
CA ALA A 120 3.53 -10.86 2.03
C ALA A 120 4.24 -9.76 1.23
N ALA A 121 5.46 -10.08 0.82
CA ALA A 121 6.27 -9.26 -0.05
C ALA A 121 6.70 -10.05 -1.29
N LYS A 122 6.89 -9.36 -2.41
CA LYS A 122 7.50 -9.91 -3.60
C LYS A 122 8.71 -9.07 -3.97
N ARG A 123 9.80 -9.72 -4.24
CA ARG A 123 11.08 -9.11 -4.59
C ARG A 123 11.40 -9.43 -6.04
N TYR A 124 11.85 -8.44 -6.79
CA TYR A 124 12.37 -8.60 -8.15
C TYR A 124 13.82 -8.13 -8.16
N ILE A 125 14.70 -8.96 -8.71
CA ILE A 125 16.14 -8.66 -8.89
C ILE A 125 16.56 -8.92 -10.33
N PRO A 126 17.45 -8.09 -10.89
CA PRO A 126 17.96 -8.33 -12.24
C PRO A 126 18.65 -9.69 -12.32
N ILE A 127 18.38 -10.44 -13.40
CA ILE A 127 19.16 -11.63 -13.72
C ILE A 127 20.47 -11.13 -14.31
N GLN A 128 21.51 -11.09 -13.50
CA GLN A 128 22.84 -10.70 -13.97
C GLN A 128 23.41 -11.81 -14.87
N ASN A 129 23.74 -11.49 -16.10
CA ASN A 129 24.77 -12.22 -16.81
C ASN A 129 26.06 -12.06 -16.00
N ALA A 130 26.75 -13.14 -15.69
CA ALA A 130 27.81 -13.34 -14.68
C ALA A 130 29.03 -12.37 -14.69
N GLN A 131 28.88 -11.15 -15.13
CA GLN A 131 29.90 -10.11 -15.15
C GLN A 131 29.63 -9.08 -14.06
N SER A 132 30.48 -9.08 -13.08
CA SER A 132 30.65 -8.11 -11.98
C SER A 132 29.77 -8.29 -10.75
N ALA A 133 30.24 -9.14 -9.81
CA ALA A 133 29.78 -9.14 -8.42
C ALA A 133 30.16 -7.83 -7.67
N ASP A 134 31.03 -7.01 -8.23
CA ASP A 134 31.56 -5.81 -7.59
C ASP A 134 30.79 -4.50 -7.87
N ASP A 135 29.75 -4.53 -8.70
CA ASP A 135 29.06 -3.31 -9.16
C ASP A 135 27.82 -2.94 -8.33
N PHE A 136 27.73 -3.41 -7.08
CA PHE A 136 26.68 -2.99 -6.14
C PHE A 136 27.05 -1.65 -5.47
N THR A 137 27.12 -0.58 -6.25
CA THR A 137 27.43 0.73 -5.72
C THR A 137 26.24 1.29 -4.92
N ARG A 138 26.52 2.13 -3.92
CA ARG A 138 25.54 2.79 -3.05
C ARG A 138 24.55 3.69 -3.81
N ASP A 139 24.80 3.98 -5.07
CA ASP A 139 24.02 4.91 -5.90
C ASP A 139 22.85 4.25 -6.62
N LYS A 140 22.73 2.91 -6.58
CA LYS A 140 21.61 2.21 -7.19
C LYS A 140 20.32 2.39 -6.38
N MET A 141 19.21 2.44 -7.10
CA MET A 141 17.87 2.64 -6.50
C MET A 141 17.25 1.33 -6.07
N THR A 142 16.77 1.27 -4.84
CA THR A 142 15.83 0.24 -4.39
C THR A 142 14.43 0.80 -4.52
N LEU A 143 13.58 0.19 -5.33
CA LEU A 143 12.18 0.60 -5.47
C LEU A 143 11.31 -0.16 -4.48
N LEU A 144 10.41 0.56 -3.82
CA LEU A 144 9.37 -0.02 -2.98
C LEU A 144 7.99 0.39 -3.53
N MET A 145 7.25 -0.59 -4.07
CA MET A 145 5.90 -0.38 -4.59
C MET A 145 4.85 -0.74 -3.56
N LEU A 146 3.95 0.22 -3.26
CA LEU A 146 2.88 0.09 -2.28
C LEU A 146 1.52 0.26 -2.97
N PRO A 147 0.71 -0.82 -3.08
CA PRO A 147 -0.58 -0.79 -3.75
C PRO A 147 -1.65 -0.03 -2.96
N GLY A 148 -2.78 0.20 -3.61
CA GLY A 148 -4.00 0.64 -2.98
C GLY A 148 -4.67 -0.48 -2.17
N MET A 149 -5.76 -0.13 -1.49
CA MET A 149 -6.58 -1.06 -0.73
C MET A 149 -7.26 -2.09 -1.64
N GLY A 150 -7.33 -3.34 -1.21
CA GLY A 150 -8.05 -4.40 -1.91
C GLY A 150 -7.37 -4.92 -3.19
N VAL A 151 -6.20 -4.40 -3.51
CA VAL A 151 -5.47 -4.73 -4.76
C VAL A 151 -4.25 -5.57 -4.43
N PRO A 152 -4.13 -6.79 -4.99
CA PRO A 152 -2.89 -7.56 -4.90
C PRO A 152 -1.69 -6.81 -5.46
N LYS A 153 -0.55 -6.94 -4.81
CA LYS A 153 0.70 -6.25 -5.20
C LYS A 153 1.13 -6.52 -6.65
N GLU A 154 0.80 -7.69 -7.18
CA GLU A 154 1.12 -8.10 -8.55
C GLU A 154 0.38 -7.28 -9.62
N MET A 155 -0.72 -6.61 -9.28
CA MET A 155 -1.47 -5.79 -10.25
C MET A 155 -0.66 -4.60 -10.77
N PHE A 156 0.43 -4.26 -10.11
CA PHE A 156 1.38 -3.23 -10.55
C PHE A 156 2.50 -3.77 -11.45
N GLU A 157 2.53 -5.06 -11.79
CA GLU A 157 3.55 -5.61 -12.68
C GLU A 157 3.54 -4.97 -14.08
N PRO A 158 2.39 -4.67 -14.73
CA PRO A 158 2.39 -3.94 -16.00
C PRO A 158 3.01 -2.53 -15.90
N PHE A 159 2.78 -1.83 -14.78
CA PHE A 159 3.42 -0.55 -14.50
C PHE A 159 4.93 -0.72 -14.31
N LEU A 160 5.37 -1.71 -13.51
CA LEU A 160 6.80 -1.97 -13.26
C LEU A 160 7.54 -2.39 -14.53
N GLU A 161 6.93 -3.21 -15.39
CA GLU A 161 7.51 -3.60 -16.68
C GLU A 161 7.78 -2.37 -17.53
N THR A 162 6.80 -1.51 -17.75
CA THR A 162 6.97 -0.29 -18.53
C THR A 162 7.99 0.65 -17.88
N LEU A 163 7.96 0.81 -16.54
CA LEU A 163 8.92 1.62 -15.79
C LEU A 163 10.36 1.17 -16.07
N LEU A 164 10.64 -0.13 -15.97
CA LEU A 164 11.96 -0.70 -16.21
C LEU A 164 12.44 -0.53 -17.65
N LEU A 165 11.54 -0.72 -18.62
CA LEU A 165 11.83 -0.47 -20.04
C LEU A 165 12.21 1.00 -20.28
N LYS A 166 11.50 1.95 -19.67
CA LYS A 166 11.75 3.39 -19.81
C LYS A 166 13.03 3.86 -19.09
N LEU A 167 13.40 3.19 -18.01
CA LEU A 167 14.62 3.49 -17.26
C LEU A 167 15.87 2.84 -17.88
N HIS A 168 15.68 1.85 -18.75
CA HIS A 168 16.80 1.21 -19.46
C HIS A 168 17.61 2.23 -20.25
N GLY A 169 18.93 2.24 -20.04
CA GLY A 169 19.83 3.19 -20.68
C GLY A 169 19.85 4.60 -20.08
N THR A 170 19.11 4.85 -18.99
CA THR A 170 19.18 6.09 -18.21
C THR A 170 20.19 5.97 -17.06
N ASN A 171 20.45 7.07 -16.36
CA ASN A 171 21.30 7.08 -15.17
C ASN A 171 20.60 6.49 -13.91
N ALA A 172 19.31 6.24 -13.98
CA ALA A 172 18.53 5.64 -12.88
C ALA A 172 18.70 4.11 -12.90
N GLN A 173 19.70 3.63 -12.20
CA GLN A 173 19.99 2.20 -12.08
C GLN A 173 19.21 1.60 -10.92
N ILE A 174 18.43 0.55 -11.18
CA ILE A 174 17.65 -0.16 -10.16
C ILE A 174 18.33 -1.46 -9.82
N ASP A 175 18.62 -1.68 -8.55
CA ASP A 175 19.23 -2.92 -8.04
C ASP A 175 18.18 -3.95 -7.60
N GLU A 176 17.06 -3.53 -7.07
CA GLU A 176 15.94 -4.40 -6.72
C GLU A 176 14.63 -3.62 -6.59
N ILE A 177 13.53 -4.35 -6.73
CA ILE A 177 12.18 -3.84 -6.50
C ILE A 177 11.50 -4.72 -5.47
N TRP A 178 10.82 -4.10 -4.53
CA TRP A 178 9.95 -4.75 -3.57
C TRP A 178 8.51 -4.29 -3.76
N THR A 179 7.57 -5.22 -3.65
CA THR A 179 6.14 -4.93 -3.59
C THR A 179 5.55 -5.57 -2.34
N LEU A 180 4.75 -4.84 -1.59
CA LEU A 180 4.10 -5.34 -0.37
C LEU A 180 2.60 -5.41 -0.58
N ASP A 181 1.94 -6.49 -0.13
CA ASP A 181 0.48 -6.48 0.00
C ASP A 181 0.04 -5.63 1.19
N MET A 182 -1.04 -4.89 1.01
CA MET A 182 -1.75 -4.29 2.15
C MET A 182 -2.42 -5.39 3.00
N PRO A 183 -2.65 -5.18 4.30
CA PRO A 183 -3.15 -6.23 5.20
C PRO A 183 -4.41 -6.96 4.74
N SER A 184 -5.32 -6.27 4.05
CA SER A 184 -6.58 -6.84 3.55
C SER A 184 -6.51 -7.33 2.11
N SER A 185 -5.32 -7.47 1.51
CA SER A 185 -5.16 -7.75 0.08
C SER A 185 -4.26 -8.94 -0.19
N GLY A 186 -4.46 -9.56 -1.35
CA GLY A 186 -3.56 -10.53 -1.93
C GLY A 186 -3.19 -11.67 -0.98
N GLN A 187 -1.92 -12.08 -1.02
CA GLN A 187 -1.41 -13.15 -0.17
C GLN A 187 -1.43 -12.80 1.31
N THR A 188 -1.24 -11.53 1.68
CA THR A 188 -1.33 -11.08 3.08
C THR A 188 -2.69 -11.40 3.70
N ALA A 189 -3.79 -11.21 2.96
CA ALA A 189 -5.11 -11.56 3.44
C ALA A 189 -5.28 -13.05 3.71
N LEU A 190 -4.68 -13.91 2.87
CA LEU A 190 -4.71 -15.37 3.05
C LEU A 190 -3.87 -15.85 4.24
N LEU A 191 -2.75 -15.18 4.52
CA LEU A 191 -1.89 -15.47 5.67
C LEU A 191 -2.56 -15.13 7.01
N ASN A 192 -3.52 -14.20 7.01
CA ASN A 192 -4.17 -13.70 8.22
C ASN A 192 -5.68 -13.82 8.16
N PRO A 193 -6.25 -15.02 8.09
CA PRO A 193 -7.69 -15.22 7.91
C PRO A 193 -8.54 -14.61 9.05
N ARG A 194 -7.92 -14.34 10.21
CA ARG A 194 -8.53 -13.64 11.36
C ARG A 194 -7.94 -12.24 11.59
N GLY A 195 -6.92 -11.85 10.85
CA GLY A 195 -6.10 -10.66 11.12
C GLY A 195 -6.65 -9.34 10.60
N TYR A 196 -7.75 -9.35 9.95
CA TYR A 196 -8.35 -8.19 9.32
C TYR A 196 -8.82 -7.09 10.27
N LEU A 197 -9.05 -7.46 11.51
CA LEU A 197 -9.54 -6.57 12.54
C LEU A 197 -8.47 -5.64 13.08
N TYR A 198 -7.20 -5.85 12.68
CA TYR A 198 -6.04 -5.28 13.33
C TYR A 198 -5.33 -4.22 12.51
N GLY A 199 -5.93 -3.78 11.42
CA GLY A 199 -5.30 -2.82 10.54
C GLY A 199 -5.96 -1.46 10.62
N ASN A 200 -5.41 -0.51 11.33
CA ASN A 200 -5.63 0.87 10.96
C ASN A 200 -4.51 1.33 10.01
N GLU A 201 -4.72 2.45 9.36
CA GLU A 201 -3.79 2.99 8.37
C GLU A 201 -2.45 3.41 8.98
N LYS A 202 -2.43 3.76 10.28
CA LYS A 202 -1.21 4.07 11.05
C LYS A 202 -0.38 2.81 11.28
N ASP A 203 -1.02 1.67 11.58
CA ASP A 203 -0.33 0.40 11.73
C ASP A 203 0.25 -0.09 10.41
N ILE A 204 -0.46 0.11 9.29
CA ILE A 204 0.07 -0.16 7.95
C ILE A 204 1.31 0.71 7.68
N THR A 205 1.27 1.97 8.07
CA THR A 205 2.42 2.88 7.97
C THR A 205 3.61 2.37 8.79
N ARG A 206 3.36 1.86 10.00
CA ARG A 206 4.41 1.27 10.87
C ARG A 206 4.97 -0.02 10.27
N ASP A 207 4.15 -0.86 9.64
CA ASP A 207 4.60 -2.07 8.94
C ASP A 207 5.56 -1.73 7.79
N ILE A 208 5.28 -0.67 7.03
CA ILE A 208 6.16 -0.19 5.95
C ILE A 208 7.51 0.27 6.54
N LEU A 209 7.48 1.07 7.61
CA LEU A 209 8.68 1.51 8.30
C LEU A 209 9.48 0.32 8.85
N LEU A 210 8.80 -0.65 9.46
CA LEU A 210 9.40 -1.87 9.99
C LEU A 210 10.05 -2.69 8.87
N PHE A 211 9.37 -2.85 7.72
CA PHE A 211 9.93 -3.53 6.57
C PHE A 211 11.26 -2.89 6.14
N ILE A 212 11.27 -1.58 5.93
CA ILE A 212 12.47 -0.86 5.46
C ILE A 212 13.60 -0.94 6.49
N THR A 213 13.29 -0.78 7.77
CA THR A 213 14.30 -0.68 8.82
C THR A 213 14.81 -2.02 9.33
N ALA A 214 13.98 -3.08 9.28
CA ALA A 214 14.32 -4.36 9.86
C ALA A 214 14.42 -5.53 8.87
N TYR A 215 13.64 -5.53 7.79
CA TYR A 215 13.58 -6.68 6.89
C TYR A 215 14.23 -6.44 5.52
N LEU A 216 14.25 -5.20 5.03
CA LEU A 216 14.90 -4.89 3.76
C LEU A 216 16.39 -5.28 3.82
N PRO A 217 16.90 -6.13 2.92
CA PRO A 217 18.31 -6.58 2.99
C PRO A 217 19.28 -5.41 2.82
N LEU A 218 20.45 -5.52 3.42
CA LEU A 218 21.49 -4.49 3.31
C LEU A 218 22.02 -4.34 1.88
N THR A 219 21.98 -5.41 1.10
CA THR A 219 22.40 -5.42 -0.30
C THR A 219 21.44 -6.23 -1.15
N ALA A 220 21.28 -5.87 -2.42
CA ALA A 220 20.44 -6.59 -3.37
C ALA A 220 21.03 -7.99 -3.74
N ALA A 221 22.34 -8.21 -3.52
CA ALA A 221 22.99 -9.50 -3.78
C ALA A 221 22.59 -10.60 -2.78
N GLN A 222 22.02 -10.23 -1.63
CA GLN A 222 21.71 -11.19 -0.57
C GLN A 222 20.63 -12.19 -1.01
N VAL A 223 20.92 -13.49 -0.87
CA VAL A 223 19.91 -14.53 -0.96
C VAL A 223 19.07 -14.52 0.30
N LEU A 224 17.75 -14.51 0.15
CA LEU A 224 16.83 -14.37 1.26
C LEU A 224 15.97 -15.62 1.44
N PRO A 225 15.67 -16.04 2.67
CA PRO A 225 14.69 -17.08 2.95
C PRO A 225 13.27 -16.61 2.58
N GLU A 226 12.35 -17.55 2.43
CA GLU A 226 10.92 -17.23 2.21
C GLU A 226 10.38 -16.41 3.38
N GLN A 227 10.64 -16.86 4.62
CA GLN A 227 10.33 -16.07 5.81
C GLN A 227 11.52 -15.17 6.16
N LEU A 228 11.32 -13.87 6.00
CA LEU A 228 12.34 -12.89 6.33
C LEU A 228 12.59 -12.85 7.84
N VAL A 229 13.87 -12.78 8.20
CA VAL A 229 14.31 -12.59 9.58
C VAL A 229 14.63 -11.11 9.79
N ALA A 230 14.08 -10.54 10.86
CA ALA A 230 14.39 -9.17 11.23
C ALA A 230 15.88 -9.04 11.55
N ARG A 231 16.51 -7.99 11.05
CA ARG A 231 17.90 -7.67 11.39
C ARG A 231 18.00 -7.26 12.84
N GLU A 232 19.04 -7.69 13.50
CA GLU A 232 19.37 -7.17 14.83
C GLU A 232 19.60 -5.65 14.75
N PRO A 233 19.16 -4.91 15.77
CA PRO A 233 19.45 -3.49 15.87
C PRO A 233 20.99 -3.29 15.81
N THR A 234 21.43 -2.33 15.01
CA THR A 234 22.86 -1.97 14.97
C THR A 234 23.32 -1.57 16.35
N THR A 235 24.40 -2.18 16.83
CA THR A 235 25.02 -1.81 18.11
C THR A 235 25.46 -0.35 18.10
N HIS A 236 25.40 0.31 19.25
CA HIS A 236 25.78 1.71 19.40
C HIS A 236 27.13 2.02 18.72
N GLY A 237 27.14 2.99 17.82
CA GLY A 237 28.32 3.49 17.13
C GLY A 237 28.46 3.08 15.65
N GLN A 238 27.69 2.13 15.15
CA GLN A 238 27.69 1.80 13.72
C GLN A 238 26.60 2.61 13.00
N GLN A 239 27.00 3.38 11.98
CA GLN A 239 26.03 4.00 11.07
C GLN A 239 25.26 2.89 10.33
N PRO A 240 23.91 2.88 10.40
CA PRO A 240 23.15 1.90 9.67
C PRO A 240 23.43 2.06 8.16
N VAL A 241 23.74 0.96 7.47
CA VAL A 241 23.83 0.98 6.01
C VAL A 241 22.44 1.33 5.48
N ARG A 242 22.31 2.49 4.88
CA ARG A 242 21.04 2.98 4.32
C ARG A 242 20.95 2.57 2.87
N ARG A 243 19.85 1.93 2.51
CA ARG A 243 19.47 1.68 1.13
C ARG A 243 18.89 2.97 0.53
N ASN A 244 19.10 3.17 -0.76
CA ASN A 244 18.55 4.30 -1.51
C ASN A 244 17.09 3.98 -1.90
N VAL A 245 16.14 4.08 -0.94
CA VAL A 245 14.77 3.64 -1.09
C VAL A 245 13.90 4.71 -1.76
N HIS A 246 13.44 4.42 -2.96
CA HIS A 246 12.47 5.21 -3.72
C HIS A 246 11.10 4.55 -3.66
N VAL A 247 10.12 5.24 -3.10
CA VAL A 247 8.76 4.67 -2.97
C VAL A 247 7.90 5.06 -4.15
N LEU A 248 7.21 4.07 -4.71
CA LEU A 248 6.15 4.20 -5.70
C LEU A 248 4.87 3.73 -5.04
N ALA A 249 3.85 4.57 -4.91
CA ALA A 249 2.71 4.21 -4.08
C ALA A 249 1.39 4.73 -4.65
N HIS A 250 0.31 3.95 -4.47
CA HIS A 250 -1.02 4.31 -4.92
C HIS A 250 -2.02 4.35 -3.75
N SER A 251 -2.93 5.32 -3.76
CA SER A 251 -4.11 5.38 -2.88
C SER A 251 -3.73 5.24 -1.39
N LEU A 252 -4.17 4.18 -0.71
CA LEU A 252 -3.82 3.86 0.67
C LEU A 252 -2.32 3.69 0.86
N GLY A 253 -1.64 2.98 -0.05
CA GLY A 253 -0.19 2.85 -0.02
C GLY A 253 0.51 4.21 -0.11
N ALA A 254 0.00 5.12 -0.93
CA ALA A 254 0.52 6.48 -1.06
C ALA A 254 0.29 7.32 0.21
N GLN A 255 -0.87 7.19 0.84
CA GLN A 255 -1.16 7.80 2.13
C GLN A 255 -0.15 7.33 3.20
N CYS A 256 0.03 6.01 3.31
CA CYS A 256 0.98 5.43 4.27
C CYS A 256 2.43 5.85 3.98
N ALA A 257 2.83 5.95 2.70
CA ALA A 257 4.15 6.43 2.30
C ALA A 257 4.38 7.90 2.71
N ILE A 258 3.39 8.78 2.53
CA ILE A 258 3.45 10.17 2.97
C ILE A 258 3.63 10.26 4.49
N LEU A 259 2.81 9.52 5.25
CA LEU A 259 2.90 9.48 6.71
C LEU A 259 4.25 8.93 7.19
N ALA A 260 4.74 7.87 6.56
CA ALA A 260 6.05 7.29 6.87
C ALA A 260 7.20 8.28 6.62
N ALA A 261 7.19 8.95 5.47
CA ALA A 261 8.22 9.94 5.12
C ALA A 261 8.15 11.22 5.96
N ALA A 262 6.95 11.64 6.37
CA ALA A 262 6.80 12.75 7.30
C ALA A 262 7.29 12.40 8.72
N HIS A 263 7.24 11.11 9.10
CA HIS A 263 7.72 10.61 10.39
C HIS A 263 9.23 10.36 10.40
N ALA A 264 9.75 9.71 9.37
CA ALA A 264 11.14 9.29 9.26
C ALA A 264 11.72 9.64 7.86
N PRO A 265 11.93 10.93 7.56
CA PRO A 265 12.33 11.36 6.22
C PRO A 265 13.67 10.78 5.78
N ASP A 266 14.56 10.52 6.71
CA ASP A 266 15.95 10.10 6.42
C ASP A 266 16.07 8.70 5.81
N ILE A 267 15.03 7.87 5.88
CA ILE A 267 15.08 6.51 5.32
C ILE A 267 14.59 6.44 3.87
N PHE A 268 14.09 7.55 3.34
CA PHE A 268 13.55 7.63 1.98
C PHE A 268 14.43 8.52 1.09
N ALA A 269 14.68 8.09 -0.14
CA ALA A 269 15.35 8.87 -1.16
C ALA A 269 14.39 9.75 -1.94
N SER A 270 13.19 9.25 -2.24
CA SER A 270 12.10 10.01 -2.85
C SER A 270 10.76 9.30 -2.71
N LEU A 271 9.68 10.05 -2.93
CA LEU A 271 8.32 9.52 -3.07
C LEU A 271 7.77 9.83 -4.46
N THR A 272 7.14 8.84 -5.09
CA THR A 272 6.23 9.00 -6.21
C THR A 272 4.87 8.46 -5.77
N VAL A 273 3.88 9.34 -5.58
CA VAL A 273 2.57 8.99 -5.06
C VAL A 273 1.50 9.21 -6.13
N MET A 274 0.61 8.24 -6.29
CA MET A 274 -0.45 8.22 -7.28
C MET A 274 -1.79 8.35 -6.57
N ASP A 275 -2.46 9.50 -6.73
CA ASP A 275 -3.75 9.88 -6.11
C ASP A 275 -3.90 9.37 -4.65
N PRO A 276 -3.08 9.86 -3.70
CA PRO A 276 -3.08 9.38 -2.32
C PRO A 276 -4.45 9.54 -1.65
N ALA A 277 -4.82 8.56 -0.81
CA ALA A 277 -6.04 8.59 -0.02
C ALA A 277 -5.94 9.60 1.12
N MET A 278 -6.01 10.88 0.82
CA MET A 278 -5.94 11.97 1.78
C MET A 278 -7.08 12.96 1.56
N ILE A 279 -7.50 13.63 2.63
CA ILE A 279 -8.65 14.53 2.61
C ILE A 279 -8.31 15.80 3.38
N PRO A 280 -8.58 16.98 2.81
CA PRO A 280 -8.42 18.23 3.53
C PRO A 280 -9.22 18.24 4.83
N SER A 281 -8.58 18.65 5.94
CA SER A 281 -9.24 18.84 7.24
C SER A 281 -10.46 19.75 7.07
N GLY A 282 -11.54 19.46 7.78
CA GLY A 282 -12.82 20.19 7.68
C GLY A 282 -13.74 19.78 6.52
N LYS A 283 -13.28 18.96 5.55
CA LYS A 283 -14.12 18.38 4.48
C LYS A 283 -14.55 16.95 4.73
N ILE A 284 -14.07 16.36 5.80
CA ILE A 284 -14.25 14.95 6.17
C ILE A 284 -15.72 14.53 6.14
N ASN A 285 -16.61 15.33 6.69
CA ASN A 285 -18.01 14.95 6.88
C ASN A 285 -18.80 14.78 5.58
N LYS A 286 -18.46 15.49 4.50
CA LYS A 286 -19.20 15.42 3.23
C LYS A 286 -18.68 14.33 2.29
N ALA A 287 -17.39 14.07 2.29
CA ALA A 287 -16.79 13.05 1.42
C ALA A 287 -17.04 11.64 1.96
N PHE A 288 -16.84 11.42 3.26
CA PHE A 288 -16.96 10.10 3.88
C PHE A 288 -18.40 9.62 4.08
N THR A 289 -19.39 10.49 4.21
CA THR A 289 -20.79 10.04 4.26
C THR A 289 -21.27 9.39 2.96
N LYS A 290 -20.57 9.62 1.85
CA LYS A 290 -20.91 9.03 0.54
C LYS A 290 -20.01 7.87 0.14
N LEU A 291 -18.80 7.75 0.72
CA LEU A 291 -17.79 6.78 0.31
C LEU A 291 -18.21 5.32 0.47
N PRO A 292 -18.78 4.88 1.60
CA PRO A 292 -19.17 3.48 1.75
C PRO A 292 -20.19 3.01 0.72
N LYS A 293 -21.10 3.87 0.26
CA LYS A 293 -22.10 3.53 -0.77
C LYS A 293 -21.49 3.31 -2.16
N ASP A 294 -20.31 3.90 -2.38
CA ASP A 294 -19.71 3.97 -3.71
C ASP A 294 -18.35 3.28 -3.81
N THR A 295 -17.94 2.55 -2.79
CA THR A 295 -16.64 1.88 -2.75
C THR A 295 -16.61 0.60 -3.59
N LEU A 296 -15.42 0.17 -4.00
CA LEU A 296 -15.22 -1.10 -4.70
C LEU A 296 -15.81 -2.27 -3.89
N CYS A 297 -15.58 -2.25 -2.58
CA CYS A 297 -16.02 -3.29 -1.67
C CYS A 297 -17.54 -3.47 -1.57
N THR A 298 -18.34 -2.46 -1.90
CA THR A 298 -19.81 -2.57 -1.90
C THR A 298 -20.38 -2.94 -3.25
N LYS A 299 -19.59 -2.91 -4.34
CA LYS A 299 -20.06 -3.09 -5.70
C LYS A 299 -19.38 -4.22 -6.47
N LEU A 300 -18.27 -4.75 -5.95
CA LEU A 300 -17.72 -5.99 -6.48
C LEU A 300 -18.44 -7.17 -5.82
N ARG A 301 -18.95 -8.05 -6.65
CA ARG A 301 -19.52 -9.31 -6.19
C ARG A 301 -18.41 -10.15 -5.57
N TYR A 302 -18.66 -10.68 -4.37
CA TYR A 302 -17.67 -11.45 -3.62
C TYR A 302 -17.48 -12.86 -4.17
N SER A 303 -18.58 -13.60 -4.45
CA SER A 303 -18.57 -14.95 -4.97
C SER A 303 -19.00 -15.01 -6.44
N HIS A 304 -18.36 -15.86 -7.21
CA HIS A 304 -18.53 -15.99 -8.64
C HIS A 304 -18.56 -17.46 -9.05
N PRO A 305 -19.47 -17.87 -9.94
CA PRO A 305 -19.55 -19.27 -10.38
C PRO A 305 -18.37 -19.70 -11.27
N SER A 306 -17.64 -18.73 -11.86
CA SER A 306 -16.51 -19.00 -12.76
C SER A 306 -15.58 -17.80 -12.83
N LEU A 307 -14.36 -18.00 -13.35
CA LEU A 307 -13.42 -16.90 -13.65
C LEU A 307 -13.97 -15.96 -14.73
N ASP A 308 -14.71 -16.45 -15.71
CA ASP A 308 -15.37 -15.61 -16.72
C ASP A 308 -16.40 -14.68 -16.10
N SER A 309 -17.11 -15.14 -15.07
CA SER A 309 -18.00 -14.29 -14.27
C SER A 309 -17.25 -13.19 -13.53
N VAL A 310 -16.05 -13.46 -13.01
CA VAL A 310 -15.17 -12.43 -12.42
C VAL A 310 -14.81 -11.40 -13.48
N VAL A 311 -14.30 -11.83 -14.64
CA VAL A 311 -13.89 -10.93 -15.73
C VAL A 311 -15.08 -10.08 -16.21
N THR A 312 -16.25 -10.69 -16.38
CA THR A 312 -17.47 -9.98 -16.78
C THR A 312 -17.84 -8.92 -15.76
N ASN A 313 -17.80 -9.26 -14.45
CA ASN A 313 -18.09 -8.32 -13.39
C ASN A 313 -17.09 -7.15 -13.39
N LEU A 314 -15.78 -7.41 -13.53
CA LEU A 314 -14.76 -6.36 -13.61
C LEU A 314 -14.97 -5.42 -14.80
N ARG A 315 -15.33 -5.94 -15.97
CA ARG A 315 -15.54 -5.16 -17.20
C ARG A 315 -16.84 -4.36 -17.22
N THR A 316 -17.86 -4.80 -16.50
CA THR A 316 -19.14 -4.13 -16.42
C THR A 316 -19.25 -3.15 -15.25
N ASN A 317 -18.48 -3.35 -14.20
CA ASN A 317 -18.48 -2.49 -13.03
C ASN A 317 -17.88 -1.12 -13.37
N LYS A 318 -18.57 -0.04 -13.03
CA LYS A 318 -18.15 1.34 -13.32
C LYS A 318 -16.75 1.69 -12.80
N ARG A 319 -16.28 1.02 -11.74
CA ARG A 319 -15.01 1.33 -11.09
C ARG A 319 -13.83 0.56 -11.68
N THR A 320 -14.06 -0.60 -12.26
CA THR A 320 -13.00 -1.49 -12.77
C THR A 320 -13.01 -1.63 -14.28
N ARG A 321 -14.09 -1.23 -14.95
CA ARG A 321 -14.23 -1.38 -16.40
C ARG A 321 -13.15 -0.64 -17.22
N GLY A 322 -12.51 0.35 -16.61
CA GLY A 322 -11.40 1.10 -17.19
C GLY A 322 -10.05 0.46 -17.01
N TRP A 323 -9.94 -0.62 -16.21
CA TRP A 323 -8.67 -1.29 -15.96
C TRP A 323 -8.06 -1.85 -17.25
N ASP A 324 -6.74 -1.76 -17.34
CA ASP A 324 -5.95 -2.38 -18.41
C ASP A 324 -6.20 -3.90 -18.44
N LYS A 325 -6.18 -4.49 -19.63
CA LYS A 325 -6.41 -5.93 -19.81
C LYS A 325 -5.41 -6.76 -19.00
N ARG A 326 -4.12 -6.37 -18.99
CA ARG A 326 -3.05 -7.07 -18.24
C ARG A 326 -3.35 -7.06 -16.75
N VAL A 327 -3.87 -5.95 -16.24
CA VAL A 327 -4.27 -5.80 -14.84
C VAL A 327 -5.46 -6.71 -14.49
N ILE A 328 -6.47 -6.79 -15.37
CA ILE A 328 -7.61 -7.71 -15.19
C ILE A 328 -7.12 -9.16 -15.19
N ASP A 329 -6.25 -9.52 -16.11
CA ASP A 329 -5.69 -10.88 -16.22
C ASP A 329 -4.88 -11.27 -14.96
N ILE A 330 -4.19 -10.32 -14.35
CA ILE A 330 -3.49 -10.52 -13.07
C ILE A 330 -4.48 -10.65 -11.92
N PHE A 331 -5.49 -9.78 -11.85
CA PHE A 331 -6.50 -9.85 -10.79
C PHE A 331 -7.22 -11.20 -10.78
N THR A 332 -7.59 -11.74 -11.92
CA THR A 332 -8.23 -13.06 -12.02
C THR A 332 -7.35 -14.21 -11.52
N ARG A 333 -6.04 -14.04 -11.51
CA ARG A 333 -5.07 -15.05 -11.03
C ARG A 333 -4.64 -14.81 -9.58
N ARG A 334 -4.70 -13.57 -9.09
CA ARG A 334 -4.10 -13.17 -7.81
C ARG A 334 -5.09 -12.52 -6.84
N GLY A 335 -6.24 -12.07 -7.32
CA GLY A 335 -7.28 -11.43 -6.52
C GLY A 335 -8.43 -12.36 -6.15
N VAL A 336 -8.47 -13.59 -6.70
CA VAL A 336 -9.51 -14.58 -6.44
C VAL A 336 -8.91 -15.95 -6.13
N ILE A 337 -9.67 -16.75 -5.37
CA ILE A 337 -9.33 -18.15 -5.07
C ILE A 337 -10.54 -19.04 -5.32
N PRO A 338 -10.32 -20.35 -5.57
CA PRO A 338 -11.40 -21.33 -5.60
C PRO A 338 -12.19 -21.36 -4.28
N ASP A 339 -13.48 -21.59 -4.38
CA ASP A 339 -14.42 -21.77 -3.28
C ASP A 339 -15.36 -22.95 -3.58
N SER A 340 -16.16 -23.39 -2.61
CA SER A 340 -17.08 -24.54 -2.76
C SER A 340 -18.06 -24.38 -3.94
N GLU A 341 -18.44 -23.15 -4.28
CA GLU A 341 -19.41 -22.84 -5.34
C GLU A 341 -18.80 -22.15 -6.57
N GLY A 342 -17.46 -22.16 -6.69
CA GLY A 342 -16.74 -21.54 -7.81
C GLY A 342 -15.50 -20.76 -7.36
N PHE A 343 -15.59 -19.44 -7.32
CA PHE A 343 -14.49 -18.55 -6.96
C PHE A 343 -14.98 -17.42 -6.05
N ARG A 344 -14.11 -16.97 -5.15
CA ARG A 344 -14.34 -15.78 -4.34
C ARG A 344 -13.19 -14.80 -4.39
N LEU A 345 -13.46 -13.55 -4.09
CA LEU A 345 -12.41 -12.56 -3.91
C LEU A 345 -11.56 -12.89 -2.69
N ILE A 346 -10.25 -12.66 -2.77
CA ILE A 346 -9.35 -12.77 -1.62
C ILE A 346 -9.64 -11.62 -0.64
N ALA A 347 -9.69 -10.38 -1.15
CA ALA A 347 -10.05 -9.22 -0.35
C ALA A 347 -11.54 -9.27 0.00
N HIS A 348 -11.85 -9.45 1.28
CA HIS A 348 -13.23 -9.47 1.72
C HIS A 348 -13.80 -8.05 1.77
N PRO A 349 -14.94 -7.75 1.09
CA PRO A 349 -15.47 -6.40 0.99
C PRO A 349 -15.67 -5.67 2.32
N ARG A 350 -16.05 -6.38 3.38
CA ARG A 350 -16.24 -5.79 4.71
C ARG A 350 -14.97 -5.23 5.33
N LEU A 351 -13.85 -5.83 5.01
CA LEU A 351 -12.58 -5.45 5.60
C LEU A 351 -12.02 -4.21 4.93
N GLU A 352 -12.16 -4.13 3.62
CA GLU A 352 -11.89 -2.91 2.90
C GLU A 352 -12.81 -1.79 3.40
N TRP A 353 -14.08 -2.12 3.57
CA TRP A 353 -15.08 -1.18 4.03
C TRP A 353 -14.77 -0.62 5.42
N ALA A 354 -14.25 -1.43 6.35
CA ALA A 354 -13.86 -0.98 7.68
C ALA A 354 -12.78 0.13 7.64
N LEU A 355 -11.81 0.01 6.73
CA LEU A 355 -10.75 1.04 6.58
C LEU A 355 -11.29 2.39 6.10
N TYR A 356 -12.39 2.44 5.34
CA TYR A 356 -13.01 3.70 4.92
C TYR A 356 -13.64 4.50 6.06
N TYR A 357 -13.73 3.93 7.26
CA TYR A 357 -14.22 4.65 8.44
C TYR A 357 -13.13 5.36 9.24
N ASP A 358 -11.86 5.09 8.98
CA ASP A 358 -10.78 5.92 9.52
C ASP A 358 -10.80 7.30 8.84
N LYS A 359 -11.40 8.26 9.53
CA LYS A 359 -11.52 9.63 9.05
C LYS A 359 -10.34 10.48 9.45
N LYS A 360 -9.66 10.10 10.52
CA LYS A 360 -8.59 10.89 11.11
C LYS A 360 -7.31 10.73 10.29
N THR A 361 -6.94 9.52 9.93
CA THR A 361 -5.67 9.25 9.26
C THR A 361 -5.57 9.90 7.87
N PRO A 362 -6.57 9.87 6.97
CA PRO A 362 -6.54 10.61 5.72
C PRO A 362 -6.40 12.13 5.88
N ALA A 363 -7.01 12.71 6.94
CA ALA A 363 -6.87 14.13 7.23
C ALA A 363 -5.48 14.46 7.79
N GLN A 364 -4.97 13.63 8.70
CA GLN A 364 -3.60 13.74 9.20
C GLN A 364 -2.57 13.63 8.06
N CYS A 365 -2.79 12.72 7.10
CA CYS A 365 -1.94 12.60 5.91
C CYS A 365 -1.90 13.91 5.12
N PHE A 366 -3.05 14.51 4.89
CA PHE A 366 -3.14 15.79 4.19
C PHE A 366 -2.38 16.90 4.92
N ASP A 367 -2.56 17.02 6.24
CA ASP A 367 -1.86 18.01 7.07
C ASP A 367 -0.34 17.78 7.12
N ARG A 368 0.07 16.51 7.09
CA ARG A 368 1.49 16.12 7.11
C ARG A 368 2.19 16.25 5.76
N LEU A 369 1.46 16.47 4.68
CA LEU A 369 2.06 16.69 3.35
C LEU A 369 3.06 17.85 3.36
N THR A 370 2.84 18.87 4.18
CA THR A 370 3.77 20.00 4.36
C THR A 370 5.05 19.65 5.11
N ASP A 371 5.09 18.51 5.80
CA ASP A 371 6.26 18.05 6.56
C ASP A 371 7.18 17.15 5.74
N ILE A 372 6.84 16.85 4.48
CA ILE A 372 7.69 16.07 3.57
C ILE A 372 8.98 16.82 3.28
N LYS A 373 10.11 16.15 3.46
CA LYS A 373 11.46 16.69 3.25
C LYS A 373 12.25 16.00 2.13
N VAL A 374 11.66 15.00 1.51
CA VAL A 374 12.27 14.24 0.43
C VAL A 374 11.66 14.63 -0.92
N PRO A 375 12.39 14.48 -2.05
CA PRO A 375 11.83 14.72 -3.37
C PRO A 375 10.48 14.05 -3.57
N LEU A 376 9.48 14.82 -4.04
CA LEU A 376 8.09 14.35 -4.14
C LEU A 376 7.56 14.51 -5.56
N HIS A 377 7.10 13.41 -6.14
CA HIS A 377 6.32 13.41 -7.37
C HIS A 377 4.89 12.95 -7.08
N THR A 378 3.91 13.72 -7.48
CA THR A 378 2.49 13.36 -7.44
C THR A 378 1.97 13.11 -8.84
N ILE A 379 1.43 11.91 -9.10
CA ILE A 379 0.76 11.55 -10.34
C ILE A 379 -0.73 11.50 -10.05
N MET A 380 -1.51 12.35 -10.69
CA MET A 380 -2.90 12.60 -10.34
C MET A 380 -3.81 12.41 -11.55
N PRO A 381 -5.04 11.89 -11.35
CA PRO A 381 -6.07 11.97 -12.37
C PRO A 381 -6.58 13.42 -12.47
N THR A 382 -7.09 13.82 -13.62
CA THR A 382 -7.70 15.17 -13.78
C THR A 382 -8.91 15.39 -12.87
N ARG A 383 -9.48 14.32 -12.33
CA ARG A 383 -10.54 14.34 -11.31
C ARG A 383 -10.08 13.54 -10.09
N PRO A 384 -9.30 14.15 -9.19
CA PRO A 384 -8.80 13.49 -8.00
C PRO A 384 -9.92 13.01 -7.08
N PHE A 385 -9.62 11.96 -6.31
CA PHE A 385 -10.58 11.35 -5.39
C PHE A 385 -11.12 12.33 -4.35
N ALA A 386 -10.25 13.12 -3.71
CA ALA A 386 -10.67 13.97 -2.60
C ALA A 386 -9.99 15.34 -2.54
N VAL A 387 -8.76 15.47 -3.00
CA VAL A 387 -8.01 16.73 -2.88
C VAL A 387 -8.27 17.63 -4.08
N PRO A 388 -8.75 18.88 -3.87
CA PRO A 388 -8.91 19.82 -4.97
C PRO A 388 -7.57 20.13 -5.65
N PRO A 389 -7.49 20.12 -7.01
CA PRO A 389 -6.26 20.33 -7.76
C PRO A 389 -5.48 21.58 -7.33
N LYS A 390 -6.13 22.73 -7.28
CA LYS A 390 -5.49 24.01 -6.87
C LYS A 390 -4.91 23.96 -5.46
N GLN A 391 -5.55 23.24 -4.53
CA GLN A 391 -5.05 23.11 -3.17
C GLN A 391 -3.80 22.24 -3.11
N LEU A 392 -3.79 21.12 -3.88
CA LEU A 392 -2.62 20.27 -4.01
C LEU A 392 -1.45 21.03 -4.63
N GLU A 393 -1.69 21.74 -5.75
CA GLU A 393 -0.68 22.56 -6.42
C GLU A 393 -0.07 23.61 -5.48
N THR A 394 -0.89 24.26 -4.67
CA THR A 394 -0.41 25.26 -3.69
C THR A 394 0.48 24.62 -2.64
N ILE A 395 0.07 23.46 -2.07
CA ILE A 395 0.84 22.78 -1.02
C ILE A 395 2.14 22.23 -1.59
N VAL A 396 2.07 21.49 -2.68
CA VAL A 396 3.25 20.84 -3.29
C VAL A 396 4.23 21.89 -3.83
N GLY A 397 3.72 22.97 -4.43
CA GLY A 397 4.55 24.09 -4.90
C GLY A 397 5.21 24.90 -3.78
N GLY A 398 4.71 24.83 -2.55
CA GLY A 398 5.29 25.47 -1.36
C GLY A 398 6.36 24.66 -0.64
N LEU A 399 6.62 23.41 -1.08
CA LEU A 399 7.65 22.56 -0.49
C LEU A 399 9.05 22.97 -0.94
N SER A 400 10.04 22.87 -0.05
CA SER A 400 11.43 23.30 -0.31
C SER A 400 12.25 22.31 -1.14
N GLN A 401 11.90 21.04 -1.10
CA GLN A 401 12.58 19.99 -1.87
C GLN A 401 12.07 19.94 -3.33
N PRO A 402 12.75 19.22 -4.22
CA PRO A 402 12.28 19.02 -5.59
C PRO A 402 10.89 18.40 -5.61
N THR A 403 9.97 19.01 -6.35
CA THR A 403 8.60 18.52 -6.50
C THR A 403 8.16 18.51 -7.96
N LYS A 404 7.20 17.61 -8.27
CA LYS A 404 6.54 17.56 -9.57
C LYS A 404 5.11 17.08 -9.39
N ILE A 405 4.17 17.64 -10.14
CA ILE A 405 2.82 17.11 -10.31
C ILE A 405 2.65 16.74 -11.78
N THR A 406 2.18 15.53 -12.05
CA THR A 406 1.82 15.06 -13.39
C THR A 406 0.35 14.69 -13.40
N TRP A 407 -0.42 15.25 -14.33
CA TRP A 407 -1.83 14.98 -14.51
C TRP A 407 -2.02 13.98 -15.64
N ILE A 408 -2.67 12.83 -15.34
CA ILE A 408 -3.04 11.82 -16.34
C ILE A 408 -4.51 12.02 -16.71
N THR A 409 -4.74 12.30 -17.99
CA THR A 409 -6.09 12.57 -18.51
C THR A 409 -6.90 11.30 -18.67
N ASN A 410 -8.24 11.43 -18.67
CA ASN A 410 -9.16 10.33 -18.89
C ASN A 410 -8.97 9.13 -17.95
N THR A 411 -8.58 9.42 -16.71
CA THR A 411 -8.42 8.43 -15.65
C THR A 411 -9.24 8.80 -14.42
N THR A 412 -9.47 7.80 -13.58
CA THR A 412 -10.08 7.93 -12.26
C THR A 412 -9.04 7.76 -11.16
N HIS A 413 -9.50 7.62 -9.92
CA HIS A 413 -8.65 7.22 -8.80
C HIS A 413 -7.83 5.94 -9.06
N GLN A 414 -8.27 5.09 -9.97
CA GLN A 414 -7.61 3.82 -10.33
C GLN A 414 -6.52 4.00 -11.42
N LEU A 415 -5.99 5.21 -11.59
CA LEU A 415 -5.10 5.57 -12.71
C LEU A 415 -3.95 4.59 -12.98
N PRO A 416 -3.20 4.02 -12.01
CA PRO A 416 -2.13 3.09 -12.34
C PRO A 416 -2.62 1.71 -12.81
N LEU A 417 -3.90 1.41 -12.57
CA LEU A 417 -4.55 0.20 -13.05
C LEU A 417 -5.26 0.42 -14.40
N GLU A 418 -5.65 1.65 -14.70
CA GLU A 418 -6.31 2.06 -15.95
C GLU A 418 -5.30 2.42 -17.04
N ARG A 419 -4.20 3.07 -16.67
CA ARG A 419 -3.15 3.58 -17.56
C ARG A 419 -1.77 3.28 -16.97
N PRO A 420 -1.41 2.01 -16.77
CA PRO A 420 -0.15 1.63 -16.15
C PRO A 420 1.07 2.20 -16.90
N ASP A 421 1.02 2.22 -18.25
CA ASP A 421 2.13 2.67 -19.07
C ASP A 421 2.34 4.19 -18.97
N GLU A 422 1.27 4.99 -18.97
CA GLU A 422 1.38 6.45 -18.84
C GLU A 422 1.86 6.86 -17.44
N CYS A 423 1.38 6.18 -16.39
CA CYS A 423 1.85 6.40 -15.03
C CYS A 423 3.32 6.00 -14.85
N ALA A 424 3.73 4.89 -15.49
CA ALA A 424 5.11 4.40 -15.47
C ALA A 424 6.06 5.36 -16.20
N ASP A 425 5.65 5.90 -17.34
CA ASP A 425 6.41 6.89 -18.10
C ASP A 425 6.66 8.19 -17.31
N ALA A 426 5.60 8.66 -16.62
CA ALA A 426 5.72 9.82 -15.72
C ALA A 426 6.68 9.56 -14.55
N ALA A 427 6.59 8.36 -13.93
CA ALA A 427 7.47 7.96 -12.84
C ALA A 427 8.92 7.79 -13.30
N ALA A 428 9.14 7.15 -14.47
CA ALA A 428 10.48 6.96 -15.04
C ALA A 428 11.15 8.29 -15.32
N SER A 429 10.45 9.24 -15.97
CA SER A 429 10.96 10.58 -16.26
C SER A 429 11.38 11.31 -14.97
N TRP A 430 10.63 11.15 -13.89
CA TRP A 430 10.96 11.72 -12.60
C TRP A 430 12.20 11.07 -11.98
N LEU A 431 12.24 9.73 -11.88
CA LEU A 431 13.36 8.99 -11.30
C LEU A 431 14.68 9.28 -12.03
N ALA A 432 14.66 9.33 -13.37
CA ALA A 432 15.83 9.71 -14.17
C ALA A 432 16.31 11.13 -13.86
N SER A 433 15.38 12.08 -13.67
CA SER A 433 15.70 13.48 -13.39
C SER A 433 16.35 13.69 -12.01
N ILE A 434 15.91 12.97 -10.98
CA ILE A 434 16.49 13.08 -9.63
C ILE A 434 17.83 12.34 -9.52
N SER A 435 18.01 11.22 -10.22
CA SER A 435 19.28 10.51 -10.32
C SER A 435 20.37 11.38 -10.92
N GLN A 436 20.08 12.11 -11.99
CA GLN A 436 21.04 13.01 -12.63
C GLN A 436 21.46 14.16 -11.72
N LYS A 437 20.55 14.72 -10.93
CA LYS A 437 20.84 15.78 -9.96
C LYS A 437 21.77 15.32 -8.85
N THR A 438 21.61 14.09 -8.38
CA THR A 438 22.46 13.49 -7.35
C THR A 438 23.89 13.31 -7.87
N LEU A 439 24.05 12.79 -9.09
CA LEU A 439 25.37 12.65 -9.73
C LEU A 439 26.09 13.99 -9.94
N ASN A 440 25.38 15.03 -10.34
CA ASN A 440 25.95 16.36 -10.52
C ASN A 440 26.41 17.00 -9.20
N ARG A 441 25.70 16.75 -8.08
CA ARG A 441 26.12 17.20 -6.74
C ARG A 441 27.33 16.45 -6.20
N ALA A 442 27.48 15.18 -6.54
CA ALA A 442 28.63 14.37 -6.12
C ALA A 442 29.94 14.72 -6.89
N ARG A 443 29.84 15.46 -8.00
CA ARG A 443 30.98 15.91 -8.83
C ARG A 443 31.46 17.32 -8.50
N LEU A 444 30.71 18.06 -7.69
CA LEU A 444 31.07 19.38 -7.17
C LEU A 444 31.62 19.26 -5.75
#